data_753510c626773c29dd9d9293d47b4c18
#
_entry.id   753510c626773c29dd9d9293d47b4c18
#
_cell.length_a   1.000
_cell.length_b   1.000
_cell.length_c   1.000
_cell.angle_alpha   90.00
_cell.angle_beta   90.00
_cell.angle_gamma   90.00
#
_symmetry.space_group_name_H-M   'P 1'
#
loop_
_entity.id
_entity.type
_entity.pdbx_description
1 polymer ?
#
loop_
_entity_poly.entity_id
_entity_poly.type
_entity_poly.pdbx_seq_one_letter_code
_entity_poly.pdbx_strand_id
1 'polypeptide(L)'
;MSEPLDTCITRRHVLKVGAIGATTALCGACLSPSNARAAASSQSLRHLAAAKGIVFGASLAVHELDRPHGARYAELYKSDAAIITSELEFKMSSLRPAVDRLDFSQADRLVDFALHNQMSVRGHTLIWNDDLPAWIKGLGPGEVEHLLESHIMTVLERYRGKVEYWDVVNEPIAPWDKKPENLRDGPYYSALGEGYIARAFKLAREFAPTSKLVLNEAQTETDDANGEVFRTSLLSLVKRLKEQGVPIDAIGLQAHLKATAPYDFSKFADFVGSLGNLGFDVHITELDVNDTGIGGPISGRDATVADLYERFLNAVLQVPAVKVVQTWQIADGTSWMRDPLASSRMGIRAKARPLLYDETFRKKPAWEAVARAFAAAPTR
;
A
#
# COMPACT_ATOMS: atom_id res chain seq x y z
N MET A 1 -13.63 -74.59 2.43
CA MET A 1 -12.48 -75.42 2.86
C MET A 1 -11.44 -74.37 3.22
N SER A 2 -11.05 -74.14 4.34
CA SER A 2 -10.87 -74.66 5.67
C SER A 2 -10.10 -73.58 6.45
N GLU A 3 -10.70 -73.06 7.48
CA GLU A 3 -10.03 -72.51 8.65
C GLU A 3 -9.16 -73.60 9.36
N PRO A 4 -8.56 -73.42 10.50
CA PRO A 4 -8.17 -72.27 11.34
C PRO A 4 -6.81 -72.47 12.08
N LEU A 5 -6.46 -71.62 13.03
CA LEU A 5 -6.00 -71.84 14.44
C LEU A 5 -5.02 -70.72 14.89
N ASP A 6 -5.44 -69.83 15.71
CA ASP A 6 -5.35 -69.74 17.18
C ASP A 6 -4.01 -70.17 17.80
N THR A 7 -3.37 -69.27 18.51
CA THR A 7 -2.94 -69.52 19.91
C THR A 7 -2.50 -68.23 20.64
N CYS A 8 -3.19 -67.98 21.70
CA CYS A 8 -2.99 -67.01 22.78
C CYS A 8 -1.90 -67.54 23.74
N ILE A 9 -0.95 -66.70 24.21
CA ILE A 9 -0.28 -66.93 25.53
C ILE A 9 -0.02 -65.55 26.17
N THR A 10 -0.67 -65.36 27.31
CA THR A 10 -0.46 -64.36 28.34
C THR A 10 0.78 -64.67 29.16
N ARG A 11 1.51 -63.65 29.62
CA ARG A 11 2.10 -63.61 31.00
C ARG A 11 2.47 -62.16 31.38
N ARG A 12 1.89 -61.74 32.50
CA ARG A 12 2.24 -60.60 33.36
C ARG A 12 3.65 -60.73 33.91
N HIS A 13 4.41 -59.62 33.94
CA HIS A 13 5.37 -59.37 35.02
C HIS A 13 5.29 -57.89 35.41
N VAL A 14 4.95 -57.67 36.66
CA VAL A 14 4.96 -56.39 37.37
C VAL A 14 6.39 -56.13 37.84
N LEU A 15 6.94 -54.98 37.53
CA LEU A 15 8.06 -54.40 38.26
C LEU A 15 7.81 -52.93 38.52
N LYS A 16 7.67 -52.59 39.79
CA LYS A 16 7.66 -51.22 40.32
C LYS A 16 9.07 -50.64 40.23
N VAL A 17 9.24 -49.47 39.64
CA VAL A 17 10.38 -48.58 39.96
C VAL A 17 9.90 -47.14 39.90
N GLY A 18 10.37 -46.38 40.87
CA GLY A 18 9.93 -45.13 41.42
C GLY A 18 9.77 -43.94 40.47
N ALA A 19 8.87 -43.08 40.88
CA ALA A 19 8.66 -41.74 40.37
C ALA A 19 9.86 -40.84 40.76
N ILE A 20 10.57 -40.34 39.74
CA ILE A 20 11.39 -39.12 39.86
C ILE A 20 10.70 -38.06 39.04
N GLY A 21 10.09 -37.13 39.74
CA GLY A 21 9.47 -35.95 39.12
C GLY A 21 10.54 -35.02 38.51
N ALA A 22 10.60 -34.97 37.21
CA ALA A 22 11.31 -33.91 36.49
C ALA A 22 10.30 -32.79 36.18
N THR A 23 10.27 -31.79 37.06
CA THR A 23 9.64 -30.49 36.76
C THR A 23 10.47 -29.80 35.69
N THR A 24 10.05 -29.92 34.43
CA THR A 24 10.51 -29.04 33.34
C THR A 24 9.97 -27.64 33.59
N ALA A 25 10.80 -26.79 34.22
CA ALA A 25 10.58 -25.37 34.24
C ALA A 25 10.66 -24.87 32.77
N LEU A 26 9.51 -24.46 32.18
CA LEU A 26 9.50 -23.65 31.01
C LEU A 26 10.10 -22.29 31.39
N CYS A 27 11.41 -22.13 31.18
CA CYS A 27 12.04 -20.82 31.10
C CYS A 27 11.48 -20.11 29.87
N GLY A 28 10.43 -19.35 30.04
CA GLY A 28 10.09 -18.28 29.12
C GLY A 28 11.28 -17.32 29.07
N ALA A 29 12.11 -17.45 28.04
CA ALA A 29 13.19 -16.49 27.78
C ALA A 29 12.53 -15.16 27.45
N CYS A 30 12.33 -14.29 28.43
CA CYS A 30 12.09 -12.88 28.23
C CYS A 30 13.34 -12.32 27.54
N LEU A 31 13.29 -12.20 26.21
CA LEU A 31 14.34 -11.51 25.47
C LEU A 31 14.43 -10.09 26.02
N SER A 32 15.61 -9.70 26.46
CA SER A 32 15.89 -8.33 26.88
C SER A 32 15.56 -7.37 25.72
N PRO A 33 15.07 -6.15 26.00
CA PRO A 33 14.76 -5.17 24.94
C PRO A 33 15.90 -4.93 23.94
N SER A 34 17.15 -5.08 24.38
CA SER A 34 18.34 -5.02 23.54
C SER A 34 18.47 -6.18 22.54
N ASN A 35 18.08 -7.40 22.94
CA ASN A 35 18.14 -8.58 22.07
C ASN A 35 16.99 -8.58 21.04
N ALA A 36 15.81 -8.09 21.41
CA ALA A 36 14.71 -7.87 20.48
C ALA A 36 15.05 -6.80 19.41
N ARG A 37 15.76 -5.74 19.84
CA ARG A 37 16.22 -4.66 18.95
C ARG A 37 17.29 -5.15 17.96
N ALA A 38 18.25 -5.98 18.41
CA ALA A 38 19.28 -6.59 17.56
C ALA A 38 18.69 -7.62 16.57
N ALA A 39 17.70 -8.41 17.00
CA ALA A 39 17.03 -9.38 16.15
C ALA A 39 16.17 -8.72 15.06
N ALA A 40 15.50 -7.59 15.36
CA ALA A 40 14.72 -6.85 14.37
C ALA A 40 15.60 -6.24 13.26
N SER A 41 16.83 -5.81 13.57
CA SER A 41 17.76 -5.22 12.61
C SER A 41 18.34 -6.23 11.60
N SER A 42 18.23 -7.53 11.88
CA SER A 42 18.73 -8.60 11.00
C SER A 42 17.66 -9.14 10.03
N GLN A 43 16.38 -8.88 10.27
CA GLN A 43 15.28 -9.32 9.42
C GLN A 43 14.86 -8.21 8.45
N SER A 44 14.37 -8.58 7.27
CA SER A 44 13.84 -7.61 6.29
C SER A 44 12.44 -7.13 6.69
N LEU A 45 12.03 -5.95 6.19
CA LEU A 45 10.71 -5.39 6.49
C LEU A 45 9.57 -6.30 6.03
N ARG A 46 9.73 -6.95 4.87
CA ARG A 46 8.72 -7.93 4.38
C ARG A 46 8.49 -9.08 5.36
N HIS A 47 9.54 -9.58 6.00
CA HIS A 47 9.41 -10.67 6.95
C HIS A 47 8.83 -10.22 8.29
N LEU A 48 9.23 -9.04 8.78
CA LEU A 48 8.68 -8.46 10.01
C LEU A 48 7.18 -8.18 9.87
N ALA A 49 6.76 -7.62 8.73
CA ALA A 49 5.36 -7.37 8.43
C ALA A 49 4.57 -8.67 8.27
N ALA A 50 5.10 -9.64 7.50
CA ALA A 50 4.45 -10.93 7.27
C ALA A 50 4.23 -11.72 8.56
N ALA A 51 5.15 -11.65 9.52
CA ALA A 51 4.99 -12.27 10.85
C ALA A 51 3.79 -11.72 11.64
N LYS A 52 3.24 -10.58 11.20
CA LYS A 52 2.06 -9.92 11.78
C LYS A 52 0.81 -10.02 10.90
N GLY A 53 0.88 -10.74 9.78
CA GLY A 53 -0.21 -10.81 8.80
C GLY A 53 -0.39 -9.52 8.00
N ILE A 54 0.68 -8.73 7.83
CA ILE A 54 0.72 -7.49 7.07
C ILE A 54 1.59 -7.71 5.83
N VAL A 55 1.18 -7.16 4.70
CA VAL A 55 1.99 -7.09 3.49
C VAL A 55 2.73 -5.75 3.45
N PHE A 56 4.05 -5.78 3.34
CA PHE A 56 4.86 -4.56 3.17
C PHE A 56 5.46 -4.49 1.78
N GLY A 57 5.51 -3.27 1.21
CA GLY A 57 6.16 -3.02 -0.06
C GLY A 57 6.36 -1.55 -0.35
N ALA A 58 6.61 -1.24 -1.61
CA ALA A 58 6.84 0.13 -2.06
C ALA A 58 6.42 0.32 -3.53
N SER A 59 6.20 1.57 -3.96
CA SER A 59 6.08 1.86 -5.38
C SER A 59 7.45 1.78 -6.07
N LEU A 60 7.44 1.48 -7.35
CA LEU A 60 8.63 1.38 -8.20
C LEU A 60 8.33 1.97 -9.58
N ALA A 61 9.20 2.83 -10.07
CA ALA A 61 9.26 3.25 -11.45
C ALA A 61 10.29 2.40 -12.20
N VAL A 62 9.85 1.63 -13.17
CA VAL A 62 10.68 0.58 -13.80
C VAL A 62 11.92 1.14 -14.53
N HIS A 63 11.85 2.39 -14.99
CA HIS A 63 13.00 3.04 -15.64
C HIS A 63 14.20 3.24 -14.71
N GLU A 64 13.98 3.28 -13.38
CA GLU A 64 15.05 3.38 -12.39
C GLU A 64 15.93 2.11 -12.36
N LEU A 65 15.40 0.97 -12.80
CA LEU A 65 16.17 -0.27 -12.92
C LEU A 65 17.23 -0.19 -14.05
N ASP A 66 17.06 0.71 -15.01
CA ASP A 66 17.99 0.92 -16.14
C ASP A 66 19.09 1.95 -15.81
N ARG A 67 18.99 2.63 -14.67
CA ARG A 67 19.99 3.61 -14.23
C ARG A 67 21.28 2.91 -13.74
N PRO A 68 22.40 3.62 -13.66
CA PRO A 68 23.66 3.04 -13.16
C PRO A 68 23.53 2.41 -11.77
N HIS A 69 22.58 2.85 -10.96
CA HIS A 69 22.28 2.30 -9.65
C HIS A 69 21.25 1.18 -9.66
N GLY A 70 20.66 0.85 -10.82
CA GLY A 70 19.49 0.00 -10.93
C GLY A 70 19.62 -1.37 -10.28
N ALA A 71 20.77 -2.04 -10.42
CA ALA A 71 21.01 -3.32 -9.77
C ALA A 71 20.91 -3.22 -8.23
N ARG A 72 21.52 -2.18 -7.64
CA ARG A 72 21.48 -1.96 -6.19
C ARG A 72 20.08 -1.55 -5.71
N TYR A 73 19.39 -0.75 -6.51
CA TYR A 73 18.03 -0.35 -6.25
C TYR A 73 17.09 -1.57 -6.26
N ALA A 74 17.22 -2.48 -7.23
CA ALA A 74 16.46 -3.71 -7.30
C ALA A 74 16.66 -4.60 -6.05
N GLU A 75 17.88 -4.67 -5.51
CA GLU A 75 18.16 -5.46 -4.31
C GLU A 75 17.39 -4.97 -3.07
N LEU A 76 17.10 -3.66 -2.96
CA LEU A 76 16.27 -3.13 -1.86
C LEU A 76 14.86 -3.71 -1.90
N TYR A 77 14.25 -3.76 -3.09
CA TYR A 77 12.91 -4.34 -3.25
C TYR A 77 12.91 -5.85 -3.00
N LYS A 78 13.87 -6.58 -3.56
CA LYS A 78 14.01 -8.02 -3.32
C LYS A 78 14.18 -8.37 -1.84
N SER A 79 14.88 -7.52 -1.11
CA SER A 79 15.07 -7.69 0.34
C SER A 79 13.81 -7.36 1.13
N ASP A 80 13.26 -6.17 0.93
CA ASP A 80 12.30 -5.60 1.86
C ASP A 80 10.85 -5.62 1.38
N ALA A 81 10.58 -5.75 0.07
CA ALA A 81 9.23 -5.69 -0.46
C ALA A 81 8.62 -7.06 -0.74
N ALA A 82 7.36 -7.27 -0.35
CA ALA A 82 6.52 -8.39 -0.76
C ALA A 82 5.52 -7.99 -1.86
N ILE A 83 5.32 -6.69 -2.07
CA ILE A 83 4.44 -6.12 -3.09
C ILE A 83 5.08 -4.89 -3.71
N ILE A 84 4.87 -4.71 -5.01
CA ILE A 84 5.27 -3.51 -5.76
C ILE A 84 4.02 -2.81 -6.29
N THR A 85 3.94 -1.48 -6.07
CA THR A 85 2.99 -0.61 -6.76
C THR A 85 3.67 0.00 -7.99
N SER A 86 2.99 0.03 -9.13
CA SER A 86 3.48 0.78 -10.28
C SER A 86 3.39 2.27 -9.99
N GLU A 87 4.49 2.99 -10.15
CA GLU A 87 4.47 4.45 -9.96
C GLU A 87 3.96 5.19 -11.19
N LEU A 88 4.33 4.74 -12.39
CA LEU A 88 4.03 5.39 -13.66
C LEU A 88 3.34 4.47 -14.67
N GLU A 89 3.66 3.20 -14.65
CA GLU A 89 3.50 2.27 -15.76
C GLU A 89 2.04 1.93 -16.07
N PHE A 90 1.15 1.96 -15.05
CA PHE A 90 -0.29 1.75 -15.21
C PHE A 90 -1.10 3.03 -15.31
N LYS A 91 -0.46 4.21 -15.23
CA LYS A 91 -1.17 5.47 -15.44
C LYS A 91 -1.65 5.57 -16.90
N MET A 92 -2.82 6.20 -17.08
CA MET A 92 -3.44 6.25 -18.41
C MET A 92 -2.56 6.96 -19.43
N SER A 93 -1.84 8.02 -19.04
CA SER A 93 -0.90 8.72 -19.92
C SER A 93 0.22 7.80 -20.45
N SER A 94 0.65 6.83 -19.65
CA SER A 94 1.66 5.84 -20.05
C SER A 94 1.07 4.76 -20.94
N LEU A 95 -0.11 4.22 -20.57
CA LEU A 95 -0.75 3.12 -21.30
C LEU A 95 -1.45 3.56 -22.59
N ARG A 96 -1.91 4.83 -22.66
CA ARG A 96 -2.63 5.39 -23.80
C ARG A 96 -2.04 6.74 -24.22
N PRO A 97 -0.80 6.76 -24.71
CA PRO A 97 -0.12 8.02 -25.09
C PRO A 97 -0.77 8.74 -26.27
N ALA A 98 -1.60 8.05 -27.08
CA ALA A 98 -2.44 8.61 -28.13
C ALA A 98 -3.78 7.87 -28.19
N VAL A 99 -4.77 8.49 -28.87
CA VAL A 99 -6.15 7.97 -29.00
C VAL A 99 -6.18 6.50 -29.49
N ASP A 100 -5.36 6.19 -30.47
CA ASP A 100 -5.31 4.91 -31.17
C ASP A 100 -4.10 4.04 -30.76
N ARG A 101 -3.31 4.46 -29.74
CA ARG A 101 -2.11 3.76 -29.33
C ARG A 101 -2.17 3.30 -27.90
N LEU A 102 -1.94 2.01 -27.71
CA LEU A 102 -1.69 1.36 -26.43
C LEU A 102 -0.20 1.00 -26.33
N ASP A 103 0.39 1.24 -25.16
CA ASP A 103 1.77 0.87 -24.86
C ASP A 103 1.85 0.22 -23.47
N PHE A 104 2.02 -1.10 -23.47
CA PHE A 104 2.14 -1.88 -22.25
C PHE A 104 3.59 -2.25 -21.91
N SER A 105 4.56 -1.79 -22.69
CA SER A 105 5.95 -2.25 -22.60
C SER A 105 6.54 -2.07 -21.20
N GLN A 106 6.32 -0.92 -20.57
CA GLN A 106 6.86 -0.67 -19.24
C GLN A 106 6.06 -1.37 -18.13
N ALA A 107 4.73 -1.45 -18.29
CA ALA A 107 3.87 -2.18 -17.36
C ALA A 107 4.19 -3.70 -17.38
N ASP A 108 4.41 -4.28 -18.55
CA ASP A 108 4.86 -5.68 -18.69
C ASP A 108 6.18 -5.90 -17.96
N ARG A 109 7.17 -5.01 -18.14
CA ARG A 109 8.47 -5.10 -17.46
C ARG A 109 8.34 -5.04 -15.94
N LEU A 110 7.47 -4.16 -15.41
CA LEU A 110 7.23 -4.07 -13.97
C LEU A 110 6.63 -5.37 -13.44
N VAL A 111 5.60 -5.88 -14.13
CA VAL A 111 4.94 -7.14 -13.73
C VAL A 111 5.92 -8.30 -13.78
N ASP A 112 6.70 -8.41 -14.84
CA ASP A 112 7.71 -9.46 -14.99
C ASP A 112 8.78 -9.37 -13.90
N PHE A 113 9.27 -8.17 -13.60
CA PHE A 113 10.22 -7.95 -12.49
C PHE A 113 9.65 -8.41 -11.15
N ALA A 114 8.42 -8.01 -10.84
CA ALA A 114 7.76 -8.39 -9.59
C ALA A 114 7.58 -9.91 -9.47
N LEU A 115 6.99 -10.54 -10.49
CA LEU A 115 6.69 -11.97 -10.48
C LEU A 115 7.97 -12.83 -10.44
N HIS A 116 9.02 -12.47 -11.19
CA HIS A 116 10.32 -13.15 -11.14
C HIS A 116 10.97 -13.11 -9.76
N ASN A 117 10.67 -12.06 -8.97
CA ASN A 117 11.21 -11.89 -7.63
C ASN A 117 10.19 -12.24 -6.53
N GLN A 118 9.13 -12.98 -6.87
CA GLN A 118 8.11 -13.46 -5.92
C GLN A 118 7.44 -12.32 -5.13
N MET A 119 7.17 -11.21 -5.81
CA MET A 119 6.44 -10.08 -5.27
C MET A 119 5.08 -9.95 -5.95
N SER A 120 4.06 -9.60 -5.18
CA SER A 120 2.75 -9.22 -5.72
C SER A 120 2.81 -7.87 -6.43
N VAL A 121 1.83 -7.60 -7.27
CA VAL A 121 1.70 -6.32 -7.99
C VAL A 121 0.42 -5.61 -7.60
N ARG A 122 0.53 -4.30 -7.35
CA ARG A 122 -0.58 -3.35 -7.26
C ARG A 122 -0.56 -2.47 -8.51
N GLY A 123 -1.61 -2.54 -9.30
CA GLY A 123 -1.81 -1.70 -10.47
C GLY A 123 -2.35 -0.33 -10.04
N HIS A 124 -1.57 0.69 -10.21
CA HIS A 124 -1.94 2.07 -9.89
C HIS A 124 -1.84 2.89 -11.19
N THR A 125 -2.89 3.32 -11.75
CA THR A 125 -4.29 3.24 -11.36
C THR A 125 -5.18 3.15 -12.61
N LEU A 126 -6.39 2.61 -12.52
CA LEU A 126 -7.26 2.53 -13.69
C LEU A 126 -7.88 3.89 -14.04
N ILE A 127 -8.46 4.59 -13.06
CA ILE A 127 -9.16 5.87 -13.23
C ILE A 127 -8.60 6.90 -12.26
N TRP A 128 -8.02 7.97 -12.82
CA TRP A 128 -7.49 9.11 -12.08
C TRP A 128 -7.54 10.39 -12.93
N ASN A 129 -8.07 11.47 -12.38
CA ASN A 129 -8.27 12.71 -13.12
C ASN A 129 -6.98 13.55 -13.30
N ASP A 130 -5.94 13.34 -12.46
CA ASP A 130 -4.71 14.14 -12.52
C ASP A 130 -3.65 13.59 -13.47
N ASP A 131 -3.86 12.38 -14.02
CA ASP A 131 -2.96 11.80 -15.03
C ASP A 131 -3.73 11.39 -16.29
N LEU A 132 -4.30 12.38 -16.97
CA LEU A 132 -5.03 12.17 -18.21
C LEU A 132 -4.21 12.64 -19.42
N PRO A 133 -4.10 11.83 -20.49
CA PRO A 133 -3.53 12.27 -21.76
C PRO A 133 -4.24 13.50 -22.30
N ALA A 134 -3.49 14.42 -22.90
CA ALA A 134 -4.05 15.70 -23.38
C ALA A 134 -5.20 15.55 -24.40
N TRP A 135 -5.21 14.46 -25.16
CA TRP A 135 -6.24 14.19 -26.17
C TRP A 135 -7.64 13.92 -25.57
N ILE A 136 -7.75 13.55 -24.31
CA ILE A 136 -9.05 13.32 -23.64
C ILE A 136 -9.88 14.61 -23.58
N LYS A 137 -9.25 15.78 -23.51
CA LYS A 137 -9.94 17.06 -23.45
C LYS A 137 -10.85 17.36 -24.65
N GLY A 138 -10.66 16.66 -25.76
CA GLY A 138 -11.46 16.80 -26.98
C GLY A 138 -12.66 15.87 -27.07
N LEU A 139 -12.81 14.95 -26.12
CA LEU A 139 -13.86 13.93 -26.17
C LEU A 139 -15.19 14.45 -25.64
N GLY A 140 -16.28 14.03 -26.30
CA GLY A 140 -17.64 14.21 -25.79
C GLY A 140 -17.99 13.18 -24.69
N PRO A 141 -19.11 13.40 -23.97
CA PRO A 141 -19.50 12.53 -22.85
C PRO A 141 -19.58 11.04 -23.19
N GLY A 142 -20.18 10.67 -24.33
CA GLY A 142 -20.28 9.27 -24.77
C GLY A 142 -18.93 8.65 -25.12
N GLU A 143 -17.99 9.44 -25.64
CA GLU A 143 -16.63 8.97 -25.90
C GLU A 143 -15.83 8.76 -24.61
N VAL A 144 -16.05 9.60 -23.59
CA VAL A 144 -15.44 9.45 -22.27
C VAL A 144 -15.98 8.20 -21.56
N GLU A 145 -17.28 7.92 -21.65
CA GLU A 145 -17.88 6.70 -21.13
C GLU A 145 -17.26 5.48 -21.81
N HIS A 146 -17.22 5.44 -23.13
CA HIS A 146 -16.59 4.36 -23.88
C HIS A 146 -15.11 4.19 -23.55
N LEU A 147 -14.38 5.30 -23.36
CA LEU A 147 -12.97 5.28 -22.96
C LEU A 147 -12.80 4.62 -21.57
N LEU A 148 -13.60 5.01 -20.57
CA LEU A 148 -13.57 4.43 -19.23
C LEU A 148 -13.74 2.90 -19.31
N GLU A 149 -14.76 2.44 -20.04
CA GLU A 149 -15.06 1.02 -20.17
C GLU A 149 -13.97 0.26 -20.91
N SER A 150 -13.58 0.75 -22.08
CA SER A 150 -12.56 0.10 -22.91
C SER A 150 -11.18 0.09 -22.24
N HIS A 151 -10.85 1.13 -21.46
CA HIS A 151 -9.60 1.17 -20.72
C HIS A 151 -9.57 0.12 -19.62
N ILE A 152 -10.58 0.08 -18.76
CA ILE A 152 -10.69 -0.88 -17.67
C ILE A 152 -10.64 -2.31 -18.22
N MET A 153 -11.48 -2.62 -19.21
CA MET A 153 -11.53 -3.94 -19.85
C MET A 153 -10.15 -4.34 -20.39
N THR A 154 -9.56 -3.51 -21.24
CA THR A 154 -8.29 -3.83 -21.92
C THR A 154 -7.14 -4.06 -20.94
N VAL A 155 -7.03 -3.22 -19.92
CA VAL A 155 -5.95 -3.36 -18.92
C VAL A 155 -6.17 -4.60 -18.07
N LEU A 156 -7.37 -4.81 -17.56
CA LEU A 156 -7.65 -5.92 -16.67
C LEU A 156 -7.60 -7.28 -17.37
N GLU A 157 -8.01 -7.38 -18.63
CA GLU A 157 -7.87 -8.61 -19.42
C GLU A 157 -6.40 -8.98 -19.64
N ARG A 158 -5.55 -7.99 -19.96
CA ARG A 158 -4.11 -8.23 -20.16
C ARG A 158 -3.41 -8.75 -18.91
N TYR A 159 -3.77 -8.23 -17.74
CA TYR A 159 -3.11 -8.56 -16.48
C TYR A 159 -3.92 -9.49 -15.56
N ARG A 160 -4.93 -10.15 -16.11
CA ARG A 160 -5.78 -11.11 -15.36
C ARG A 160 -4.91 -12.17 -14.69
N GLY A 161 -5.06 -12.30 -13.36
CA GLY A 161 -4.31 -13.25 -12.55
C GLY A 161 -2.85 -12.90 -12.29
N LYS A 162 -2.35 -11.76 -12.79
CA LYS A 162 -0.98 -11.28 -12.57
C LYS A 162 -0.90 -10.13 -11.57
N VAL A 163 -1.94 -9.31 -11.51
CA VAL A 163 -2.03 -8.16 -10.60
C VAL A 163 -3.02 -8.47 -9.51
N GLU A 164 -2.55 -8.43 -8.27
CA GLU A 164 -3.33 -8.84 -7.09
C GLU A 164 -4.25 -7.73 -6.60
N TYR A 165 -3.79 -6.47 -6.66
CA TYR A 165 -4.54 -5.30 -6.19
C TYR A 165 -4.67 -4.29 -7.32
N TRP A 166 -5.85 -3.67 -7.44
CA TRP A 166 -6.07 -2.57 -8.38
C TRP A 166 -6.61 -1.34 -7.68
N ASP A 167 -5.94 -0.22 -7.81
CA ASP A 167 -6.52 1.08 -7.54
C ASP A 167 -7.48 1.41 -8.69
N VAL A 168 -8.76 1.10 -8.47
CA VAL A 168 -9.79 1.24 -9.51
C VAL A 168 -10.10 2.71 -9.74
N VAL A 169 -10.31 3.46 -8.66
CA VAL A 169 -10.48 4.91 -8.69
C VAL A 169 -9.53 5.54 -7.68
N ASN A 170 -8.73 6.48 -8.15
CA ASN A 170 -7.80 7.25 -7.35
C ASN A 170 -8.28 8.69 -7.18
N GLU A 171 -8.24 9.18 -5.93
CA GLU A 171 -8.52 10.57 -5.54
C GLU A 171 -9.87 11.10 -6.05
N PRO A 172 -10.99 10.45 -5.74
CA PRO A 172 -12.31 10.93 -6.17
C PRO A 172 -12.79 12.17 -5.43
N ILE A 173 -12.11 12.61 -4.37
CA ILE A 173 -12.50 13.75 -3.54
C ILE A 173 -11.64 14.98 -3.86
N ALA A 174 -12.29 16.13 -4.09
CA ALA A 174 -11.66 17.42 -4.33
C ALA A 174 -12.57 18.56 -3.87
N PRO A 175 -12.56 18.94 -2.59
CA PRO A 175 -13.47 19.98 -2.07
C PRO A 175 -13.38 21.33 -2.79
N TRP A 176 -12.22 21.62 -3.36
CA TRP A 176 -11.99 22.86 -4.15
C TRP A 176 -12.73 22.90 -5.48
N ASP A 177 -13.18 21.74 -6.01
CA ASP A 177 -13.96 21.68 -7.25
C ASP A 177 -15.44 22.02 -7.04
N LYS A 178 -15.89 22.14 -5.78
CA LYS A 178 -17.23 22.54 -5.38
C LYS A 178 -18.34 21.69 -6.01
N LYS A 179 -18.07 20.43 -6.30
CA LYS A 179 -19.10 19.48 -6.72
C LYS A 179 -19.85 18.93 -5.50
N PRO A 180 -21.08 18.42 -5.68
CA PRO A 180 -21.80 17.71 -4.62
C PRO A 180 -20.91 16.68 -3.93
N GLU A 181 -21.07 16.52 -2.63
CA GLU A 181 -20.32 15.55 -1.81
C GLU A 181 -18.79 15.71 -1.87
N ASN A 182 -18.30 16.89 -2.26
CA ASN A 182 -16.88 17.18 -2.46
C ASN A 182 -16.20 16.30 -3.51
N LEU A 183 -16.95 15.74 -4.45
CA LEU A 183 -16.38 14.90 -5.50
C LEU A 183 -15.49 15.73 -6.45
N ARG A 184 -14.49 15.06 -7.01
CA ARG A 184 -13.57 15.64 -7.97
C ARG A 184 -14.26 15.86 -9.31
N ASP A 185 -14.11 17.06 -9.87
CA ASP A 185 -14.49 17.37 -11.25
C ASP A 185 -13.50 16.75 -12.24
N GLY A 186 -13.94 16.58 -13.46
CA GLY A 186 -13.14 16.05 -14.55
C GLY A 186 -13.99 15.38 -15.62
N PRO A 187 -13.37 14.83 -16.67
CA PRO A 187 -14.13 14.27 -17.79
C PRO A 187 -15.07 13.13 -17.37
N TYR A 188 -14.64 12.26 -16.45
CA TYR A 188 -15.49 11.15 -15.97
C TYR A 188 -16.71 11.64 -15.20
N TYR A 189 -16.53 12.62 -14.29
CA TYR A 189 -17.64 13.22 -13.56
C TYR A 189 -18.56 13.99 -14.50
N SER A 190 -18.01 14.72 -15.45
CA SER A 190 -18.79 15.49 -16.42
C SER A 190 -19.63 14.59 -17.34
N ALA A 191 -19.13 13.40 -17.68
CA ALA A 191 -19.83 12.45 -18.54
C ALA A 191 -20.89 11.61 -17.80
N LEU A 192 -20.59 11.15 -16.57
CA LEU A 192 -21.35 10.11 -15.88
C LEU A 192 -21.84 10.53 -14.48
N GLY A 193 -21.51 11.74 -14.02
CA GLY A 193 -21.75 12.18 -12.64
C GLY A 193 -21.01 11.29 -11.64
N GLU A 194 -21.49 11.19 -10.41
CA GLU A 194 -20.96 10.29 -9.37
C GLU A 194 -20.95 8.81 -9.80
N GLY A 195 -21.85 8.44 -10.71
CA GLY A 195 -22.02 7.06 -11.19
C GLY A 195 -20.77 6.45 -11.82
N TYR A 196 -19.80 7.25 -12.29
CA TYR A 196 -18.55 6.73 -12.87
C TYR A 196 -17.78 5.82 -11.92
N ILE A 197 -17.81 6.14 -10.60
CA ILE A 197 -17.10 5.35 -9.57
C ILE A 197 -17.71 3.94 -9.49
N ALA A 198 -19.03 3.86 -9.30
CA ALA A 198 -19.73 2.60 -9.20
C ALA A 198 -19.57 1.75 -10.48
N ARG A 199 -19.61 2.40 -11.66
CA ARG A 199 -19.41 1.73 -12.95
C ARG A 199 -18.01 1.17 -13.09
N ALA A 200 -16.99 1.94 -12.74
CA ALA A 200 -15.59 1.49 -12.78
C ALA A 200 -15.37 0.24 -11.91
N PHE A 201 -15.88 0.23 -10.67
CA PHE A 201 -15.74 -0.94 -9.79
C PHE A 201 -16.52 -2.16 -10.27
N LYS A 202 -17.71 -2.00 -10.83
CA LYS A 202 -18.50 -3.11 -11.39
C LYS A 202 -17.79 -3.76 -12.57
N LEU A 203 -17.27 -2.95 -13.50
CA LEU A 203 -16.43 -3.43 -14.61
C LEU A 203 -15.15 -4.08 -14.10
N ALA A 204 -14.48 -3.46 -13.14
CA ALA A 204 -13.25 -4.05 -12.58
C ALA A 204 -13.50 -5.43 -11.97
N ARG A 205 -14.62 -5.63 -11.28
CA ARG A 205 -14.98 -6.96 -10.73
C ARG A 205 -15.26 -7.98 -11.82
N GLU A 206 -15.89 -7.56 -12.92
CA GLU A 206 -16.17 -8.44 -14.05
C GLU A 206 -14.86 -8.95 -14.71
N PHE A 207 -13.93 -8.05 -14.99
CA PHE A 207 -12.71 -8.38 -15.71
C PHE A 207 -11.54 -8.84 -14.83
N ALA A 208 -11.55 -8.54 -13.53
CA ALA A 208 -10.58 -8.99 -12.54
C ALA A 208 -11.25 -9.62 -11.30
N PRO A 209 -11.96 -10.76 -11.46
CA PRO A 209 -12.80 -11.33 -10.40
C PRO A 209 -12.03 -11.77 -9.16
N THR A 210 -10.74 -12.05 -9.26
CA THR A 210 -9.89 -12.53 -8.17
C THR A 210 -9.02 -11.44 -7.54
N SER A 211 -8.88 -10.28 -8.21
CA SER A 211 -8.09 -9.17 -7.69
C SER A 211 -8.85 -8.42 -6.59
N LYS A 212 -8.10 -7.82 -5.67
CA LYS A 212 -8.62 -6.89 -4.66
C LYS A 212 -8.81 -5.52 -5.29
N LEU A 213 -10.02 -4.99 -5.21
CA LEU A 213 -10.40 -3.70 -5.79
C LEU A 213 -10.36 -2.61 -4.73
N VAL A 214 -9.59 -1.56 -4.97
CA VAL A 214 -9.28 -0.52 -4.01
C VAL A 214 -9.75 0.84 -4.50
N LEU A 215 -10.39 1.61 -3.61
CA LEU A 215 -10.58 3.04 -3.76
C LEU A 215 -9.47 3.73 -2.98
N ASN A 216 -8.61 4.50 -3.65
CA ASN A 216 -7.43 5.13 -3.05
C ASN A 216 -7.62 6.64 -2.91
N GLU A 217 -7.30 7.21 -1.71
CA GLU A 217 -7.51 8.62 -1.42
C GLU A 217 -6.35 9.25 -0.67
N ALA A 218 -6.15 10.53 -0.91
CA ALA A 218 -5.13 11.37 -0.29
C ALA A 218 -5.68 12.26 0.84
N GLN A 219 -4.78 12.97 1.53
CA GLN A 219 -5.05 14.12 2.40
C GLN A 219 -5.96 13.84 3.61
N THR A 220 -6.11 12.59 4.03
CA THR A 220 -6.95 12.19 5.16
C THR A 220 -6.24 12.30 6.51
N GLU A 221 -4.90 12.42 6.55
CA GLU A 221 -4.03 12.15 7.70
C GLU A 221 -3.93 13.32 8.68
N THR A 222 -4.10 14.57 8.21
CA THR A 222 -3.86 15.75 9.03
C THR A 222 -5.01 16.02 10.03
N ASP A 223 -4.64 16.52 11.21
CA ASP A 223 -5.61 16.98 12.22
C ASP A 223 -5.87 18.48 12.05
N ASP A 224 -6.46 18.81 10.91
CA ASP A 224 -6.90 20.16 10.56
C ASP A 224 -8.24 20.10 9.79
N ALA A 225 -8.77 21.25 9.43
CA ALA A 225 -10.03 21.35 8.70
C ALA A 225 -10.00 20.64 7.34
N ASN A 226 -8.86 20.62 6.66
CA ASN A 226 -8.71 19.93 5.37
C ASN A 226 -8.81 18.41 5.56
N GLY A 227 -8.00 17.83 6.47
CA GLY A 227 -8.05 16.41 6.76
C GLY A 227 -9.45 15.95 7.24
N GLU A 228 -10.16 16.79 8.04
CA GLU A 228 -11.51 16.48 8.47
C GLU A 228 -12.51 16.42 7.31
N VAL A 229 -12.43 17.36 6.36
CA VAL A 229 -13.28 17.35 5.17
C VAL A 229 -13.02 16.10 4.32
N PHE A 230 -11.74 15.73 4.10
CA PHE A 230 -11.41 14.52 3.34
C PHE A 230 -11.92 13.24 4.04
N ARG A 231 -11.68 13.08 5.35
CA ARG A 231 -12.18 11.92 6.12
C ARG A 231 -13.70 11.80 6.08
N THR A 232 -14.41 12.91 6.28
CA THR A 232 -15.87 12.93 6.28
C THR A 232 -16.43 12.59 4.90
N SER A 233 -15.87 13.20 3.84
CA SER A 233 -16.29 12.97 2.46
C SER A 233 -16.03 11.53 2.02
N LEU A 234 -14.83 10.99 2.34
CA LEU A 234 -14.50 9.61 2.01
C LEU A 234 -15.43 8.62 2.73
N LEU A 235 -15.66 8.82 4.03
CA LEU A 235 -16.54 7.93 4.80
C LEU A 235 -17.99 7.99 4.28
N SER A 236 -18.49 9.17 3.90
CA SER A 236 -19.81 9.34 3.27
C SER A 236 -19.87 8.61 1.92
N LEU A 237 -18.89 8.82 1.06
CA LEU A 237 -18.81 8.19 -0.26
C LEU A 237 -18.82 6.65 -0.17
N VAL A 238 -17.93 6.07 0.66
CA VAL A 238 -17.80 4.60 0.73
C VAL A 238 -19.02 3.94 1.38
N LYS A 239 -19.74 4.62 2.29
CA LYS A 239 -21.01 4.15 2.82
C LYS A 239 -22.06 4.05 1.72
N ARG A 240 -22.24 5.11 0.92
CA ARG A 240 -23.20 5.10 -0.20
C ARG A 240 -22.86 4.04 -1.24
N LEU A 241 -21.57 3.91 -1.62
CA LEU A 241 -21.14 2.89 -2.57
C LEU A 241 -21.40 1.47 -2.05
N LYS A 242 -21.17 1.25 -0.75
CA LYS A 242 -21.47 -0.04 -0.10
C LYS A 242 -22.98 -0.34 -0.09
N GLU A 243 -23.81 0.64 0.25
CA GLU A 243 -25.29 0.50 0.22
C GLU A 243 -25.80 0.17 -1.19
N GLN A 244 -25.12 0.67 -2.24
CA GLN A 244 -25.39 0.34 -3.63
C GLN A 244 -24.84 -1.02 -4.08
N GLY A 245 -24.16 -1.77 -3.19
CA GLY A 245 -23.55 -3.05 -3.51
C GLY A 245 -22.35 -2.97 -4.45
N VAL A 246 -21.64 -1.82 -4.45
CA VAL A 246 -20.44 -1.64 -5.27
C VAL A 246 -19.31 -2.52 -4.72
N PRO A 247 -18.64 -3.34 -5.56
CA PRO A 247 -17.67 -4.35 -5.12
C PRO A 247 -16.30 -3.77 -4.78
N ILE A 248 -16.21 -2.99 -3.71
CA ILE A 248 -14.96 -2.47 -3.16
C ILE A 248 -14.46 -3.44 -2.08
N ASP A 249 -13.21 -3.92 -2.18
CA ASP A 249 -12.60 -4.79 -1.18
C ASP A 249 -11.83 -4.00 -0.13
N ALA A 250 -11.17 -2.92 -0.52
CA ALA A 250 -10.32 -2.14 0.38
C ALA A 250 -10.37 -0.64 0.09
N ILE A 251 -10.03 0.13 1.12
CA ILE A 251 -9.81 1.56 1.03
C ILE A 251 -8.32 1.83 1.19
N GLY A 252 -7.72 2.48 0.20
CA GLY A 252 -6.35 2.96 0.24
C GLY A 252 -6.29 4.37 0.83
N LEU A 253 -5.35 4.59 1.72
CA LEU A 253 -5.01 5.89 2.31
C LEU A 253 -3.55 6.19 1.98
N GLN A 254 -3.30 7.24 1.22
CA GLN A 254 -1.96 7.51 0.65
C GLN A 254 -0.90 7.75 1.73
N ALA A 255 -1.23 8.49 2.76
CA ALA A 255 -0.32 8.83 3.85
C ALA A 255 0.95 9.59 3.42
N HIS A 256 0.80 10.58 2.53
CA HIS A 256 1.84 11.55 2.24
C HIS A 256 1.98 12.56 3.38
N LEU A 257 2.78 12.21 4.39
CA LEU A 257 2.93 13.03 5.58
C LEU A 257 3.85 14.24 5.32
N LYS A 258 3.64 15.31 6.09
CA LYS A 258 4.49 16.51 6.09
C LYS A 258 5.02 16.75 7.49
N ALA A 259 6.33 16.90 7.64
CA ALA A 259 6.94 17.08 8.96
C ALA A 259 6.48 18.36 9.72
N THR A 260 5.81 19.26 9.02
CA THR A 260 5.28 20.52 9.57
C THR A 260 3.77 20.52 9.82
N ALA A 261 3.06 19.44 9.47
CA ALA A 261 1.61 19.38 9.63
C ALA A 261 1.20 18.90 11.03
N PRO A 262 0.01 19.29 11.50
CA PRO A 262 -0.52 18.78 12.75
C PRO A 262 -1.08 17.36 12.56
N TYR A 263 -0.83 16.48 13.52
CA TYR A 263 -1.34 15.11 13.54
C TYR A 263 -1.84 14.70 14.91
N ASP A 264 -3.06 14.16 14.95
CA ASP A 264 -3.55 13.27 16.00
C ASP A 264 -3.69 11.87 15.42
N PHE A 265 -2.66 11.04 15.58
CA PHE A 265 -2.66 9.70 15.02
C PHE A 265 -3.64 8.74 15.71
N SER A 266 -4.07 9.04 16.95
CA SER A 266 -5.15 8.29 17.61
C SER A 266 -6.48 8.54 16.92
N LYS A 267 -6.83 9.81 16.69
CA LYS A 267 -8.03 10.20 15.94
C LYS A 267 -8.02 9.64 14.52
N PHE A 268 -6.85 9.62 13.87
CA PHE A 268 -6.71 9.01 12.57
C PHE A 268 -6.91 7.49 12.60
N ALA A 269 -6.38 6.80 13.61
CA ALA A 269 -6.61 5.36 13.81
C ALA A 269 -8.09 5.04 14.05
N ASP A 270 -8.84 5.90 14.77
CA ASP A 270 -10.29 5.77 14.95
C ASP A 270 -11.04 5.88 13.60
N PHE A 271 -10.62 6.81 12.73
CA PHE A 271 -11.15 6.91 11.38
C PHE A 271 -10.87 5.65 10.56
N VAL A 272 -9.63 5.13 10.60
CA VAL A 272 -9.24 3.85 9.97
C VAL A 272 -10.10 2.70 10.51
N GLY A 273 -10.35 2.67 11.83
CA GLY A 273 -11.25 1.73 12.48
C GLY A 273 -12.68 1.81 11.95
N SER A 274 -13.15 3.02 11.66
CA SER A 274 -14.50 3.23 11.11
C SER A 274 -14.65 2.63 9.70
N LEU A 275 -13.61 2.68 8.87
CA LEU A 275 -13.57 2.00 7.57
C LEU A 275 -13.58 0.47 7.73
N GLY A 276 -12.79 -0.04 8.70
CA GLY A 276 -12.79 -1.47 9.04
C GLY A 276 -14.16 -1.96 9.55
N ASN A 277 -14.85 -1.18 10.36
CA ASN A 277 -16.20 -1.49 10.84
C ASN A 277 -17.24 -1.53 9.72
N LEU A 278 -16.99 -0.86 8.60
CA LEU A 278 -17.78 -1.00 7.39
C LEU A 278 -17.44 -2.28 6.60
N GLY A 279 -16.45 -3.07 7.04
CA GLY A 279 -16.05 -4.33 6.41
C GLY A 279 -15.03 -4.18 5.29
N PHE A 280 -14.38 -3.04 5.17
CA PHE A 280 -13.28 -2.84 4.22
C PHE A 280 -11.94 -3.25 4.84
N ASP A 281 -11.06 -3.89 4.07
CA ASP A 281 -9.64 -3.86 4.36
C ASP A 281 -9.13 -2.41 4.18
N VAL A 282 -8.11 -2.02 4.94
CA VAL A 282 -7.46 -0.70 4.80
C VAL A 282 -6.01 -0.90 4.39
N HIS A 283 -5.58 -0.16 3.40
CA HIS A 283 -4.21 -0.14 2.90
C HIS A 283 -3.60 1.23 3.11
N ILE A 284 -2.42 1.29 3.71
CA ILE A 284 -1.56 2.49 3.67
C ILE A 284 -0.72 2.35 2.40
N THR A 285 -0.93 3.23 1.42
CA THR A 285 -0.54 2.93 0.03
C THR A 285 0.69 3.65 -0.48
N GLU A 286 1.01 4.82 0.10
CA GLU A 286 1.99 5.74 -0.48
C GLU A 286 2.81 6.47 0.59
N LEU A 287 3.00 5.82 1.76
CA LEU A 287 3.62 6.45 2.94
C LEU A 287 5.00 7.03 2.62
N ASP A 288 5.11 8.31 2.80
CA ASP A 288 6.36 9.07 2.80
C ASP A 288 6.25 10.29 3.74
N VAL A 289 7.38 10.94 4.05
CA VAL A 289 7.40 12.09 4.96
C VAL A 289 8.16 13.25 4.33
N ASN A 290 7.45 14.25 3.85
CA ASN A 290 8.04 15.49 3.36
C ASN A 290 8.70 16.27 4.51
N ASP A 291 10.02 16.28 4.53
CA ASP A 291 10.84 16.94 5.54
C ASP A 291 11.37 18.33 5.12
N THR A 292 10.97 18.84 3.95
CA THR A 292 11.54 20.05 3.36
C THR A 292 11.15 21.35 4.06
N GLY A 293 10.10 21.29 4.90
CA GLY A 293 9.65 22.42 5.72
C GLY A 293 10.39 22.59 7.05
N ILE A 294 11.28 21.64 7.42
CA ILE A 294 12.04 21.71 8.65
C ILE A 294 13.52 22.02 8.36
N GLY A 295 14.10 22.89 9.21
CA GLY A 295 15.52 23.25 9.12
C GLY A 295 16.44 22.28 9.87
N GLY A 296 17.72 22.62 9.92
CA GLY A 296 18.71 21.90 10.71
C GLY A 296 19.53 20.87 9.93
N PRO A 297 20.40 20.12 10.63
CA PRO A 297 21.30 19.16 10.03
C PRO A 297 20.53 17.92 9.52
N ILE A 298 21.12 17.20 8.56
CA ILE A 298 20.55 15.98 7.97
C ILE A 298 20.14 14.96 9.05
N SER A 299 20.97 14.78 10.07
CA SER A 299 20.68 13.84 11.17
C SER A 299 19.42 14.19 11.95
N GLY A 300 19.18 15.48 12.18
CA GLY A 300 17.95 15.95 12.83
C GLY A 300 16.72 15.77 11.95
N ARG A 301 16.82 16.05 10.66
CA ARG A 301 15.75 15.83 9.69
C ARG A 301 15.40 14.34 9.58
N ASP A 302 16.42 13.48 9.43
CA ASP A 302 16.21 12.02 9.39
C ASP A 302 15.60 11.47 10.69
N ALA A 303 15.93 12.05 11.85
CA ALA A 303 15.33 11.67 13.13
C ALA A 303 13.84 12.08 13.20
N THR A 304 13.47 13.26 12.70
CA THR A 304 12.07 13.70 12.62
C THR A 304 11.25 12.82 11.68
N VAL A 305 11.81 12.46 10.51
CA VAL A 305 11.18 11.54 9.57
C VAL A 305 10.95 10.18 10.24
N ALA A 306 11.94 9.64 10.92
CA ALA A 306 11.81 8.36 11.63
C ALA A 306 10.75 8.38 12.74
N ASP A 307 10.68 9.46 13.54
CA ASP A 307 9.67 9.65 14.58
C ASP A 307 8.24 9.63 13.99
N LEU A 308 8.02 10.33 12.89
CA LEU A 308 6.72 10.35 12.22
C LEU A 308 6.32 8.99 11.67
N TYR A 309 7.24 8.26 11.00
CA TYR A 309 6.99 6.88 10.58
C TYR A 309 6.58 5.99 11.77
N GLU A 310 7.33 6.05 12.86
CA GLU A 310 7.10 5.21 14.03
C GLU A 310 5.77 5.51 14.72
N ARG A 311 5.49 6.79 14.97
CA ARG A 311 4.24 7.22 15.61
C ARG A 311 3.02 6.92 14.76
N PHE A 312 3.08 7.20 13.46
CA PHE A 312 2.00 6.90 12.52
C PHE A 312 1.71 5.40 12.47
N LEU A 313 2.74 4.59 12.21
CA LEU A 313 2.57 3.13 12.11
C LEU A 313 2.15 2.50 13.45
N ASN A 314 2.69 2.94 14.58
CA ASN A 314 2.27 2.45 15.89
C ASN A 314 0.78 2.69 16.17
N ALA A 315 0.20 3.76 15.64
CA ALA A 315 -1.23 4.04 15.78
C ALA A 315 -2.07 3.18 14.81
N VAL A 316 -1.79 3.25 13.51
CA VAL A 316 -2.64 2.59 12.50
C VAL A 316 -2.53 1.08 12.53
N LEU A 317 -1.37 0.53 12.92
CA LEU A 317 -1.19 -0.91 13.04
C LEU A 317 -1.90 -1.54 14.25
N GLN A 318 -2.50 -0.78 15.14
CA GLN A 318 -3.42 -1.32 16.15
C GLN A 318 -4.78 -1.70 15.54
N VAL A 319 -5.12 -1.17 14.37
CA VAL A 319 -6.39 -1.45 13.69
C VAL A 319 -6.29 -2.73 12.87
N PRO A 320 -7.07 -3.79 13.17
CA PRO A 320 -6.96 -5.08 12.48
C PRO A 320 -7.30 -5.03 10.97
N ALA A 321 -8.04 -4.00 10.54
CA ALA A 321 -8.39 -3.79 9.14
C ALA A 321 -7.18 -3.39 8.26
N VAL A 322 -6.09 -2.86 8.83
CA VAL A 322 -4.89 -2.50 8.08
C VAL A 322 -4.15 -3.76 7.64
N LYS A 323 -4.16 -4.07 6.35
CA LYS A 323 -3.57 -5.29 5.76
C LYS A 323 -2.31 -5.05 4.95
N VAL A 324 -2.17 -3.86 4.38
CA VAL A 324 -1.04 -3.51 3.50
C VAL A 324 -0.44 -2.19 3.95
N VAL A 325 0.88 -2.11 3.95
CA VAL A 325 1.63 -0.87 4.16
C VAL A 325 2.65 -0.74 3.04
N GLN A 326 2.60 0.35 2.29
CA GLN A 326 3.55 0.63 1.21
C GLN A 326 4.09 2.05 1.33
N THR A 327 5.36 2.21 1.04
CA THR A 327 5.98 3.52 0.86
C THR A 327 5.88 3.96 -0.61
N TRP A 328 5.84 5.30 -0.85
CA TRP A 328 5.92 5.82 -2.21
C TRP A 328 7.37 5.94 -2.62
N GLN A 329 7.87 4.88 -3.27
CA GLN A 329 9.25 4.50 -3.44
C GLN A 329 9.96 4.08 -2.14
N ILE A 330 11.22 3.65 -2.22
CA ILE A 330 11.94 3.08 -1.07
C ILE A 330 13.17 3.90 -0.66
N ALA A 331 13.75 4.68 -1.59
CA ALA A 331 14.98 5.43 -1.40
C ALA A 331 14.83 6.91 -1.77
N ASP A 332 15.47 7.78 -1.00
CA ASP A 332 15.42 9.24 -1.20
C ASP A 332 15.84 9.66 -2.63
N GLY A 333 16.79 8.94 -3.21
CA GLY A 333 17.36 9.28 -4.52
C GLY A 333 16.36 9.20 -5.68
N THR A 334 15.35 8.36 -5.54
CA THR A 334 14.31 8.09 -6.54
C THR A 334 12.96 8.73 -6.19
N SER A 335 12.84 9.41 -5.03
CA SER A 335 11.60 10.01 -4.57
C SER A 335 11.00 11.01 -5.58
N TRP A 336 9.69 10.91 -5.82
CA TRP A 336 8.93 11.87 -6.63
C TRP A 336 9.05 13.32 -6.13
N MET A 337 9.31 13.52 -4.84
CA MET A 337 9.58 14.84 -4.26
C MET A 337 10.87 15.48 -4.76
N ARG A 338 11.71 14.73 -5.47
CA ARG A 338 12.95 15.23 -6.11
C ARG A 338 12.78 15.50 -7.61
N ASP A 339 11.65 15.10 -8.18
CA ASP A 339 11.29 15.50 -9.54
C ASP A 339 11.13 17.03 -9.61
N PRO A 340 11.76 17.72 -10.57
CA PRO A 340 11.72 19.18 -10.64
C PRO A 340 10.29 19.75 -10.79
N LEU A 341 9.41 19.07 -11.53
CA LEU A 341 8.03 19.54 -11.74
C LEU A 341 7.19 19.33 -10.47
N ALA A 342 7.28 18.16 -9.86
CA ALA A 342 6.58 17.86 -8.62
C ALA A 342 7.08 18.77 -7.49
N SER A 343 8.39 18.93 -7.34
CA SER A 343 9.01 19.83 -6.36
C SER A 343 8.53 21.26 -6.53
N SER A 344 8.46 21.76 -7.77
CA SER A 344 7.98 23.11 -8.06
C SER A 344 6.51 23.30 -7.68
N ARG A 345 5.64 22.35 -8.02
CA ARG A 345 4.22 22.37 -7.66
C ARG A 345 3.97 22.36 -6.16
N MET A 346 4.80 21.61 -5.42
CA MET A 346 4.72 21.50 -3.96
C MET A 346 5.46 22.63 -3.23
N GLY A 347 6.14 23.53 -3.92
CA GLY A 347 6.97 24.58 -3.31
C GLY A 347 8.21 24.05 -2.59
N ILE A 348 8.68 22.86 -2.93
CA ILE A 348 9.88 22.24 -2.33
C ILE A 348 11.12 22.94 -2.82
N ARG A 349 11.89 23.55 -1.88
CA ARG A 349 13.13 24.28 -2.18
C ARG A 349 14.39 23.56 -1.69
N ALA A 350 14.23 22.55 -0.84
CA ALA A 350 15.32 21.75 -0.28
C ALA A 350 15.24 20.32 -0.79
N LYS A 351 16.40 19.63 -0.82
CA LYS A 351 16.45 18.22 -1.19
C LYS A 351 15.71 17.38 -0.16
N ALA A 352 14.58 16.80 -0.55
CA ALA A 352 13.75 15.96 0.30
C ALA A 352 14.45 14.65 0.69
N ARG A 353 14.17 14.18 1.91
CA ARG A 353 14.68 12.92 2.47
C ARG A 353 13.53 12.10 3.11
N PRO A 354 12.50 11.75 2.32
CA PRO A 354 11.23 11.25 2.85
C PRO A 354 11.19 9.76 3.19
N LEU A 355 12.19 8.96 2.76
CA LEU A 355 12.08 7.52 2.65
C LEU A 355 13.02 6.74 3.57
N LEU A 356 13.01 5.41 3.44
CA LEU A 356 13.67 4.46 4.34
C LEU A 356 15.17 4.32 4.08
N TYR A 357 15.59 4.55 2.84
CA TYR A 357 16.99 4.51 2.41
C TYR A 357 17.44 5.89 1.92
N ASP A 358 18.70 6.21 2.14
CA ASP A 358 19.28 7.44 1.62
C ASP A 358 19.55 7.36 0.10
N GLU A 359 20.02 8.45 -0.49
CA GLU A 359 20.35 8.51 -1.92
C GLU A 359 21.51 7.60 -2.35
N THR A 360 22.23 7.03 -1.38
CA THR A 360 23.27 6.03 -1.60
C THR A 360 22.83 4.62 -1.24
N PHE A 361 21.50 4.43 -1.05
CA PHE A 361 20.87 3.15 -0.71
C PHE A 361 21.34 2.54 0.62
N ARG A 362 21.68 3.36 1.61
CA ARG A 362 21.94 2.94 2.99
C ARG A 362 20.69 3.16 3.83
N LYS A 363 20.43 2.23 4.75
CA LYS A 363 19.33 2.36 5.70
C LYS A 363 19.40 3.66 6.48
N LYS A 364 18.27 4.33 6.61
CA LYS A 364 18.08 5.52 7.46
C LYS A 364 17.41 5.12 8.78
N PRO A 365 17.40 6.03 9.79
CA PRO A 365 16.63 5.81 11.01
C PRO A 365 15.14 5.46 10.77
N ALA A 366 14.56 5.93 9.67
CA ALA A 366 13.19 5.61 9.26
C ALA A 366 13.00 4.09 8.98
N TRP A 367 13.98 3.40 8.40
CA TRP A 367 13.93 1.96 8.22
C TRP A 367 13.82 1.22 9.56
N GLU A 368 14.62 1.61 10.53
CA GLU A 368 14.59 1.04 11.88
C GLU A 368 13.26 1.34 12.61
N ALA A 369 12.71 2.53 12.41
CA ALA A 369 11.42 2.95 12.96
C ALA A 369 10.27 2.06 12.42
N VAL A 370 10.24 1.81 11.11
CA VAL A 370 9.27 0.90 10.47
C VAL A 370 9.45 -0.53 10.98
N ALA A 371 10.69 -1.01 11.10
CA ALA A 371 10.98 -2.35 11.64
C ALA A 371 10.46 -2.52 13.08
N ARG A 372 10.66 -1.50 13.95
CA ARG A 372 10.13 -1.51 15.32
C ARG A 372 8.60 -1.51 15.35
N ALA A 373 7.98 -0.70 14.52
CA ALA A 373 6.53 -0.63 14.44
C ALA A 373 5.91 -1.97 14.02
N PHE A 374 6.47 -2.65 13.00
CA PHE A 374 6.04 -4.00 12.64
C PHE A 374 6.28 -5.00 13.77
N ALA A 375 7.44 -4.97 14.42
CA ALA A 375 7.72 -5.88 15.53
C ALA A 375 6.72 -5.72 16.69
N ALA A 376 6.30 -4.49 16.98
CA ALA A 376 5.35 -4.15 18.04
C ALA A 376 3.87 -4.37 17.66
N ALA A 377 3.55 -4.47 16.37
CA ALA A 377 2.18 -4.62 15.90
C ALA A 377 1.54 -5.92 16.42
N PRO A 378 0.23 -5.93 16.72
CA PRO A 378 -0.50 -7.16 17.00
C PRO A 378 -0.53 -8.06 15.77
N THR A 379 -0.53 -9.38 15.98
CA THR A 379 -0.72 -10.35 14.90
C THR A 379 -2.18 -10.36 14.47
N ARG A 380 -2.42 -10.46 13.17
CA ARG A 380 -3.76 -10.48 12.54
C ARG A 380 -4.18 -11.90 12.21
#